data_3dba384d9d3f25a61a592b0b0e74efc7
#
_entry.id   3dba384d9d3f25a61a592b0b0e74efc7
#
_cell.length_a   1.000
_cell.length_b   1.000
_cell.length_c   1.000
_cell.angle_alpha   90.00
_cell.angle_beta   90.00
_cell.angle_gamma   90.00
#
_symmetry.space_group_name_H-M   'P 1'
#
loop_
_entity.id
_entity.type
_entity.pdbx_description
1 polymer ?
#
loop_
_entity_poly.entity_id
_entity_poly.type
_entity_poly.pdbx_seq_one_letter_code
_entity_poly.pdbx_strand_id
1 'polypeptide(L)'
;MRRPPDIATLRAAWWAQRALRQARRRLRAGALADVRLASPPRLPAEAARGVEALLRRRAHSCLEGALVRQRWRAAHGDPREVVIAVTSPTERFGAHAWLDGDRSAGAEPMHELARLRP
;
A
#
# COMPACT_ATOMS: atom_id res chain seq x y z
N MET A 1 -11.39 -21.33 -14.22
CA MET A 1 -10.15 -21.28 -15.01
C MET A 1 -9.49 -19.93 -14.85
N ARG A 2 -8.25 -19.92 -14.39
CA ARG A 2 -7.52 -18.66 -14.24
C ARG A 2 -7.05 -18.17 -15.60
N ARG A 3 -7.36 -16.92 -15.91
CA ARG A 3 -6.78 -16.29 -17.08
C ARG A 3 -5.28 -16.09 -16.86
N PRO A 4 -4.43 -16.38 -17.86
CA PRO A 4 -3.03 -16.01 -17.75
C PRO A 4 -2.90 -14.50 -17.55
N PRO A 5 -1.90 -14.01 -16.82
CA PRO A 5 -1.70 -12.58 -16.65
C PRO A 5 -1.37 -11.94 -18.01
N ASP A 6 -2.03 -10.84 -18.32
CA ASP A 6 -1.72 -10.08 -19.52
C ASP A 6 -0.47 -9.18 -19.28
N ILE A 7 0.01 -8.55 -20.34
CA ILE A 7 1.20 -7.69 -20.26
C ILE A 7 0.98 -6.54 -19.28
N ALA A 8 -0.22 -5.94 -19.27
CA ALA A 8 -0.52 -4.85 -18.36
C ALA A 8 -0.43 -5.30 -16.89
N THR A 9 -0.96 -6.48 -16.59
CA THR A 9 -0.89 -7.06 -15.24
C THR A 9 0.56 -7.33 -14.83
N LEU A 10 1.38 -7.86 -15.74
CA LEU A 10 2.81 -8.08 -15.47
C LEU A 10 3.57 -6.77 -15.27
N ARG A 11 3.26 -5.75 -16.04
CA ARG A 11 3.86 -4.42 -15.87
C ARG A 11 3.47 -3.79 -14.54
N ALA A 12 2.23 -3.98 -14.12
CA ALA A 12 1.76 -3.51 -12.81
C ALA A 12 2.49 -4.23 -11.67
N ALA A 13 2.67 -5.54 -11.76
CA ALA A 13 3.43 -6.30 -10.78
C ALA A 13 4.90 -5.86 -10.73
N TRP A 14 5.50 -5.63 -11.87
CA TRP A 14 6.88 -5.13 -11.97
C TRP A 14 7.03 -3.76 -11.30
N TRP A 15 6.10 -2.85 -11.59
CA TRP A 15 6.07 -1.55 -10.94
C TRP A 15 5.93 -1.70 -9.42
N ALA A 16 4.99 -2.55 -8.96
CA ALA A 16 4.76 -2.77 -7.53
C ALA A 16 6.02 -3.30 -6.82
N GLN A 17 6.79 -4.17 -7.47
CA GLN A 17 8.05 -4.67 -6.93
C GLN A 17 9.05 -3.52 -6.72
N ARG A 18 9.17 -2.64 -7.71
CA ARG A 18 10.05 -1.48 -7.60
C ARG A 18 9.55 -0.49 -6.56
N ALA A 19 8.24 -0.26 -6.52
CA ALA A 19 7.62 0.63 -5.55
C ALA A 19 7.82 0.12 -4.12
N LEU A 20 7.69 -1.18 -3.91
CA LEU A 20 7.90 -1.80 -2.60
C LEU A 20 9.35 -1.61 -2.13
N ARG A 21 10.33 -1.81 -3.01
CA ARG A 21 11.73 -1.56 -2.70
C ARG A 21 11.98 -0.09 -2.37
N GLN A 22 11.38 0.80 -3.14
CA GLN A 22 11.50 2.25 -2.91
C GLN A 22 10.89 2.64 -1.56
N ALA A 23 9.72 2.11 -1.22
CA ALA A 23 9.08 2.36 0.06
C ALA A 23 9.99 1.92 1.21
N ARG A 24 10.59 0.73 1.13
CA ARG A 24 11.52 0.24 2.15
C ARG A 24 12.71 1.16 2.34
N ARG A 25 13.32 1.59 1.26
CA ARG A 25 14.48 2.50 1.33
C ARG A 25 14.11 3.85 1.95
N ARG A 26 12.98 4.41 1.54
CA ARG A 26 12.51 5.70 2.06
C ARG A 26 12.16 5.62 3.55
N LEU A 27 11.51 4.54 3.98
CA LEU A 27 11.17 4.35 5.38
C LEU A 27 12.43 4.17 6.24
N ARG A 28 13.46 3.50 5.73
CA ARG A 28 14.74 3.38 6.42
C ARG A 28 15.46 4.71 6.57
N ALA A 29 15.26 5.62 5.63
CA ALA A 29 15.84 6.97 5.70
C ALA A 29 15.15 7.86 6.74
N GLY A 30 14.00 7.44 7.31
CA GLY A 30 13.38 8.06 8.47
C GLY A 30 12.41 9.20 8.18
N ALA A 31 12.22 9.59 6.94
CA ALA A 31 11.34 10.70 6.59
C ALA A 31 9.95 10.22 6.17
N LEU A 32 9.15 9.76 7.13
CA LEU A 32 7.82 9.20 6.86
C LEU A 32 6.92 10.19 6.11
N ALA A 33 6.94 11.45 6.48
CA ALA A 33 6.11 12.48 5.85
C ALA A 33 6.50 12.77 4.38
N ASP A 34 7.73 12.42 4.01
CA ASP A 34 8.29 12.71 2.69
C ASP A 34 8.41 11.49 1.79
N VAL A 35 7.78 10.37 2.17
CA VAL A 35 7.81 9.17 1.36
C VAL A 35 6.98 9.39 0.09
N ARG A 36 7.67 9.46 -1.03
CA ARG A 36 7.02 9.57 -2.33
C ARG A 36 7.52 8.47 -3.24
N LEU A 37 6.58 7.71 -3.77
CA LEU A 37 6.87 6.63 -4.69
C LEU A 37 6.70 7.12 -6.13
N ALA A 38 7.47 6.51 -7.04
CA ALA A 38 7.31 6.78 -8.46
C ALA A 38 5.91 6.36 -8.91
N SER A 39 5.31 7.15 -9.80
CA SER A 39 4.00 6.80 -10.38
C SER A 39 4.09 5.56 -11.22
N PRO A 40 3.04 4.73 -11.26
CA PRO A 40 2.98 3.61 -12.18
C PRO A 40 2.87 4.14 -13.63
N PRO A 41 3.28 3.33 -14.62
CA PRO A 41 2.99 3.66 -16.01
C PRO A 41 1.48 3.68 -16.25
N ARG A 42 1.04 4.26 -17.35
CA ARG A 42 -0.37 4.25 -17.72
C ARG A 42 -0.82 2.82 -18.02
N LEU A 43 -1.64 2.27 -17.15
CA LEU A 43 -2.15 0.91 -17.25
C LEU A 43 -3.65 0.93 -16.94
N PRO A 44 -4.44 0.00 -17.50
CA PRO A 44 -5.85 -0.09 -17.14
C PRO A 44 -6.04 -0.43 -15.66
N ALA A 45 -7.16 -0.01 -15.10
CA ALA A 45 -7.45 -0.22 -13.68
C ALA A 45 -7.43 -1.72 -13.30
N GLU A 46 -7.83 -2.60 -14.22
CA GLU A 46 -7.85 -4.05 -14.01
C GLU A 46 -6.45 -4.62 -13.73
N ALA A 47 -5.40 -3.94 -14.19
CA ALA A 47 -4.02 -4.34 -13.93
C ALA A 47 -3.67 -4.28 -12.43
N ALA A 48 -4.50 -3.67 -11.59
CA ALA A 48 -4.34 -3.66 -10.13
C ALA A 48 -4.20 -5.07 -9.55
N ARG A 49 -4.76 -6.09 -10.20
CA ARG A 49 -4.58 -7.49 -9.77
C ARG A 49 -3.11 -7.91 -9.78
N GLY A 50 -2.29 -7.31 -10.64
CA GLY A 50 -0.83 -7.53 -10.64
C GLY A 50 -0.17 -6.96 -9.41
N VAL A 51 -0.58 -5.77 -8.98
CA VAL A 51 -0.11 -5.16 -7.74
C VAL A 51 -0.45 -6.06 -6.55
N GLU A 52 -1.71 -6.48 -6.45
CA GLU A 52 -2.17 -7.32 -5.35
C GLU A 52 -1.48 -8.69 -5.34
N ALA A 53 -1.30 -9.30 -6.52
CA ALA A 53 -0.59 -10.58 -6.63
C ALA A 53 0.86 -10.45 -6.15
N LEU A 54 1.55 -9.37 -6.52
CA LEU A 54 2.92 -9.11 -6.06
C LEU A 54 2.96 -8.96 -4.54
N LEU A 55 2.06 -8.17 -3.98
CA LEU A 55 2.02 -7.95 -2.54
C LEU A 55 1.72 -9.22 -1.75
N ARG A 56 0.91 -10.13 -2.29
CA ARG A 56 0.67 -11.43 -1.66
C ARG A 56 1.90 -12.33 -1.66
N ARG A 57 2.78 -12.20 -2.65
CA ARG A 57 3.96 -13.07 -2.83
C ARG A 57 5.22 -12.55 -2.15
N ARG A 58 5.26 -11.28 -1.81
CA ARG A 58 6.43 -10.65 -1.21
C ARG A 58 6.16 -10.27 0.23
N ALA A 59 7.10 -10.61 1.10
CA ALA A 59 7.02 -10.17 2.48
C ALA A 59 7.11 -8.64 2.53
N HIS A 60 6.19 -8.03 3.26
CA HIS A 60 6.16 -6.58 3.43
C HIS A 60 5.39 -6.21 4.69
N SER A 61 5.65 -5.02 5.22
CA SER A 61 4.87 -4.49 6.33
C SER A 61 3.53 -3.94 5.81
N CYS A 62 2.56 -3.80 6.70
CA CYS A 62 1.27 -3.18 6.33
C CYS A 62 1.45 -1.75 5.81
N LEU A 63 2.40 -0.99 6.36
CA LEU A 63 2.71 0.36 5.90
C LEU A 63 3.29 0.36 4.48
N GLU A 64 4.25 -0.52 4.22
CA GLU A 64 4.82 -0.66 2.87
C GLU A 64 3.75 -0.99 1.84
N GLY A 65 2.89 -1.96 2.15
CA GLY A 65 1.79 -2.34 1.26
C GLY A 65 0.78 -1.21 1.05
N ALA A 66 0.43 -0.49 2.12
CA ALA A 66 -0.48 0.64 2.04
C ALA A 66 0.07 1.76 1.15
N LEU A 67 1.36 2.06 1.26
CA LEU A 67 2.01 3.09 0.44
C LEU A 67 2.00 2.72 -1.06
N VAL A 68 2.26 1.45 -1.38
CA VAL A 68 2.22 0.97 -2.77
C VAL A 68 0.79 1.10 -3.32
N ARG A 69 -0.21 0.65 -2.57
CA ARG A 69 -1.62 0.75 -2.98
C ARG A 69 -2.07 2.21 -3.11
N GLN A 70 -1.63 3.07 -2.20
CA GLN A 70 -1.94 4.50 -2.25
C GLN A 70 -1.47 5.12 -3.56
N ARG A 71 -0.24 4.82 -3.94
CA ARG A 71 0.33 5.41 -5.17
C ARG A 71 -0.37 4.90 -6.42
N TRP A 72 -0.69 3.61 -6.46
CA TRP A 72 -1.46 3.04 -7.57
C TRP A 72 -2.83 3.71 -7.70
N ARG A 73 -3.58 3.81 -6.61
CA ARG A 73 -4.92 4.40 -6.63
C ARG A 73 -4.90 5.88 -6.99
N ALA A 74 -3.94 6.62 -6.46
CA ALA A 74 -3.80 8.04 -6.79
C ALA A 74 -3.60 8.25 -8.30
N ALA A 75 -2.81 7.39 -8.94
CA ALA A 75 -2.58 7.44 -10.38
C ALA A 75 -3.83 7.08 -11.19
N HIS A 76 -4.83 6.46 -10.56
CA HIS A 76 -6.09 6.07 -11.20
C HIS A 76 -7.27 6.94 -10.76
N GLY A 77 -6.99 8.15 -10.26
CA GLY A 77 -8.03 9.11 -9.89
C GLY A 77 -8.73 8.84 -8.57
N ASP A 78 -8.15 8.01 -7.72
CA ASP A 78 -8.69 7.68 -6.40
C ASP A 78 -7.65 7.95 -5.31
N PRO A 79 -7.33 9.24 -5.05
CA PRO A 79 -6.37 9.60 -4.01
C PRO A 79 -6.95 9.32 -2.62
N ARG A 80 -6.22 8.56 -1.82
CA ARG A 80 -6.62 8.24 -0.43
C ARG A 80 -5.45 8.44 0.50
N GLU A 81 -5.73 8.79 1.74
CA GLU A 81 -4.73 8.87 2.79
C GLU A 81 -4.38 7.48 3.31
N VAL A 82 -3.13 7.29 3.71
CA VAL A 82 -2.73 6.13 4.51
C VAL A 82 -2.95 6.49 5.97
N VAL A 83 -3.71 5.67 6.66
CA VAL A 83 -3.99 5.84 8.09
C VAL A 83 -3.04 4.94 8.87
N ILE A 84 -2.35 5.52 9.84
CA ILE A 84 -1.47 4.78 10.75
C ILE A 84 -2.08 4.84 12.13
N ALA A 85 -2.28 3.68 12.76
CA ALA A 85 -2.89 3.57 14.06
C ALA A 85 -2.20 2.52 14.91
N VAL A 86 -2.39 2.62 16.23
CA VAL A 86 -1.87 1.65 17.20
C VAL A 86 -3.02 1.04 17.98
N THR A 87 -2.83 -0.22 18.40
CA THR A 87 -3.75 -0.87 19.31
C THR A 87 -3.57 -0.31 20.73
N SER A 88 -4.59 -0.51 21.57
CA SER A 88 -4.58 -0.05 22.96
C SER A 88 -3.32 -0.55 23.70
N PRO A 89 -2.67 0.31 24.50
CA PRO A 89 -1.42 -0.03 25.18
C PRO A 89 -1.54 -1.07 26.29
N THR A 90 -2.74 -1.49 26.65
CA THR A 90 -2.96 -2.43 27.78
C THR A 90 -2.76 -3.89 27.41
N GLU A 91 -2.65 -4.25 26.13
CA GLU A 91 -2.48 -5.62 25.71
C GLU A 91 -1.24 -5.74 24.81
N ARG A 92 -1.37 -6.06 23.57
CA ARG A 92 -0.22 -6.15 22.67
C ARG A 92 -0.06 -4.87 21.89
N PHE A 93 1.12 -4.25 21.99
CA PHE A 93 1.45 -3.11 21.14
C PHE A 93 1.57 -3.58 19.69
N GLY A 94 0.67 -3.08 18.86
CA GLY A 94 0.69 -3.34 17.43
C GLY A 94 0.41 -2.08 16.66
N ALA A 95 1.27 -1.77 15.68
CA ALA A 95 1.04 -0.68 14.75
C ALA A 95 0.43 -1.24 13.47
N HIS A 96 -0.58 -0.56 12.93
CA HIS A 96 -1.27 -0.96 11.72
C HIS A 96 -1.37 0.22 10.76
N ALA A 97 -1.34 -0.07 9.48
CA ALA A 97 -1.51 0.95 8.44
C ALA A 97 -2.43 0.39 7.34
N TRP A 98 -3.31 1.25 6.83
CA TRP A 98 -4.23 0.89 5.75
C TRP A 98 -4.61 2.14 4.97
N LEU A 99 -5.18 1.96 3.78
CA LEU A 99 -5.78 3.07 3.05
C LEU A 99 -7.11 3.43 3.67
N ASP A 100 -7.39 4.72 3.75
CA ASP A 100 -8.67 5.21 4.25
C ASP A 100 -9.82 4.58 3.44
N GLY A 101 -10.79 4.01 4.15
CA GLY A 101 -11.91 3.29 3.56
C GLY A 101 -11.71 1.80 3.32
N ASP A 102 -10.49 1.27 3.44
CA ASP A 102 -10.20 -0.16 3.20
C ASP A 102 -10.27 -1.04 4.46
N ARG A 103 -10.43 -0.44 5.62
CA ARG A 103 -10.50 -1.21 6.87
C ARG A 103 -11.79 -1.98 6.96
N SER A 104 -11.70 -3.28 7.28
CA SER A 104 -12.86 -4.14 7.46
C SER A 104 -13.71 -3.70 8.66
N ALA A 105 -15.01 -3.76 8.51
CA ALA A 105 -15.93 -3.54 9.62
C ALA A 105 -15.69 -4.58 10.72
N GLY A 106 -15.74 -4.16 11.98
CA GLY A 106 -15.53 -5.04 13.12
C GLY A 106 -14.09 -5.20 13.56
N ALA A 107 -13.15 -4.50 12.94
CA ALA A 107 -11.78 -4.45 13.43
C ALA A 107 -11.74 -3.82 14.83
N GLU A 108 -10.77 -4.26 15.66
CA GLU A 108 -10.61 -3.72 17.01
C GLU A 108 -10.41 -2.21 17.02
N PRO A 109 -10.90 -1.53 18.09
CA PRO A 109 -10.64 -0.08 18.22
C PRO A 109 -9.15 0.20 18.23
N MET A 110 -8.75 1.17 17.41
CA MET A 110 -7.38 1.60 17.31
C MET A 110 -7.29 3.11 17.46
N HIS A 111 -6.17 3.56 18.00
CA HIS A 111 -5.88 4.98 18.13
C HIS A 111 -5.10 5.44 16.91
N GLU A 112 -5.70 6.32 16.13
CA GLU A 112 -5.05 6.91 14.97
C GLU A 112 -3.89 7.82 15.40
N LEU A 113 -2.70 7.59 14.82
CA LEU A 113 -1.53 8.40 15.10
C LEU A 113 -1.24 9.42 14.01
N ALA A 114 -1.41 9.03 12.75
CA ALA A 114 -1.03 9.86 11.62
C ALA A 114 -1.79 9.47 10.36
N ARG A 115 -1.85 10.42 9.44
CA ARG A 115 -2.35 10.20 8.09
C ARG A 115 -1.33 10.70 7.09
N LEU A 116 -1.08 9.91 6.05
CA LEU A 116 -0.16 10.26 4.99
C LEU A 116 -0.93 10.55 3.71
N ARG A 117 -0.72 11.73 3.16
CA ARG A 117 -1.33 12.15 1.91
C ARG A 117 -0.64 11.45 0.73
N PRO A 118 -1.41 11.16 -0.33
CA PRO A 118 -0.85 10.56 -1.54
C PRO A 118 0.12 11.49 -2.28
#